data_3f9ff821aef5f711dce9d97e953cdda1
#
_entry.id   3f9ff821aef5f711dce9d97e953cdda1
#
_cell.length_a   1.000
_cell.length_b   1.000
_cell.length_c   1.000
_cell.angle_alpha   90.00
_cell.angle_beta   90.00
_cell.angle_gamma   90.00
#
_symmetry.space_group_name_H-M   'P 1'
#
loop_
_entity.id
_entity.type
_entity.pdbx_description
1 polymer ?
#
loop_
_entity_poly.entity_id
_entity_poly.type
_entity_poly.pdbx_seq_one_letter_code
_entity_poly.pdbx_strand_id
1 'polypeptide(L)'
;MGRIERAILNLIENEGDVHGAEDLAIEIYNSFPPTRAQTGSVLRAAHALARKQPDKIAEISGKGRDSFWIGAPHEIALYRRWVC
;
A
#
# COMPACT_ATOMS: atom_id res chain seq x y z
N MET A 1 6.65 10.73 11.00
CA MET A 1 6.04 10.01 9.87
C MET A 1 6.15 10.86 8.61
N GLY A 2 6.58 10.25 7.51
CA GLY A 2 6.72 10.95 6.25
C GLY A 2 5.38 11.31 5.60
N ARG A 3 5.44 12.24 4.65
CA ARG A 3 4.26 12.72 3.93
C ARG A 3 3.53 11.61 3.18
N ILE A 4 4.28 10.76 2.49
CA ILE A 4 3.69 9.66 1.71
C ILE A 4 3.13 8.59 2.64
N GLU A 5 3.83 8.28 3.72
CA GLU A 5 3.34 7.34 4.74
C GLU A 5 2.00 7.80 5.30
N ARG A 6 1.88 9.08 5.61
CA ARG A 6 0.64 9.66 6.14
C ARG A 6 -0.49 9.57 5.12
N ALA A 7 -0.19 9.82 3.86
CA ALA A 7 -1.19 9.72 2.79
C ALA A 7 -1.68 8.28 2.62
N ILE A 8 -0.78 7.30 2.70
CA ILE A 8 -1.14 5.89 2.62
C ILE A 8 -2.03 5.50 3.80
N LEU A 9 -1.65 5.89 5.00
CA LEU A 9 -2.42 5.58 6.20
C LEU A 9 -3.83 6.17 6.12
N ASN A 10 -3.95 7.40 5.68
CA ASN A 10 -5.25 8.05 5.51
C ASN A 10 -6.13 7.33 4.51
N LEU A 11 -5.58 6.90 3.39
CA LEU A 11 -6.34 6.16 2.38
C LEU A 11 -6.86 4.84 2.94
N ILE A 12 -6.02 4.11 3.64
CA ILE A 12 -6.40 2.82 4.21
C ILE A 12 -7.45 2.97 5.30
N GLU A 13 -7.29 3.97 6.17
CA GLU A 13 -8.25 4.22 7.24
C GLU A 13 -9.60 4.69 6.71
N ASN A 14 -9.61 5.48 5.65
CA ASN A 14 -10.84 6.06 5.12
C ASN A 14 -11.55 5.13 4.13
N GLU A 15 -10.82 4.43 3.29
CA GLU A 15 -11.40 3.58 2.25
C GLU A 15 -11.48 2.11 2.64
N GLY A 16 -10.60 1.66 3.51
CA GLY A 16 -10.69 0.33 4.09
C GLY A 16 -10.46 -0.85 3.15
N ASP A 17 -9.95 -0.62 1.97
CA ASP A 17 -9.75 -1.66 0.97
C ASP A 17 -8.27 -2.05 0.89
N VAL A 18 -7.98 -3.04 0.05
CA VAL A 18 -6.61 -3.46 -0.27
C VAL A 18 -6.16 -2.71 -1.51
N HIS A 19 -4.98 -2.12 -1.45
CA HIS A 19 -4.47 -1.26 -2.52
C HIS A 19 -3.15 -1.78 -3.06
N GLY A 20 -2.99 -1.74 -4.38
CA GLY A 20 -1.71 -2.01 -5.04
C GLY A 20 -0.82 -0.78 -5.02
N ALA A 21 0.48 -0.97 -5.23
CA ALA A 21 1.44 0.15 -5.23
C ALA A 21 1.13 1.18 -6.31
N GLU A 22 0.76 0.73 -7.50
CA GLU A 22 0.45 1.62 -8.61
C GLU A 22 -0.81 2.44 -8.32
N ASP A 23 -1.84 1.81 -7.78
CA ASP A 23 -3.07 2.50 -7.40
C ASP A 23 -2.82 3.57 -6.37
N LEU A 24 -2.00 3.27 -5.36
CA LEU A 24 -1.62 4.24 -4.34
C LEU A 24 -0.86 5.41 -4.96
N ALA A 25 0.04 5.14 -5.89
CA ALA A 25 0.82 6.19 -6.54
C ALA A 25 -0.09 7.11 -7.36
N ILE A 26 -1.07 6.57 -8.06
CA ILE A 26 -2.04 7.36 -8.82
C ILE A 26 -2.79 8.30 -7.87
N GLU A 27 -3.28 7.78 -6.76
CA GLU A 27 -4.04 8.57 -5.79
C GLU A 27 -3.19 9.66 -5.12
N ILE A 28 -1.99 9.30 -4.68
CA ILE A 28 -1.14 10.20 -3.92
C ILE A 28 -0.55 11.31 -4.78
N TYR A 29 -0.09 10.97 -5.98
CA TYR A 29 0.56 11.93 -6.87
C TYR A 29 -0.38 12.52 -7.92
N ASN A 30 -1.59 12.00 -8.00
CA ASN A 30 -2.59 12.43 -9.00
C ASN A 30 -2.00 12.36 -10.42
N SER A 31 -1.32 11.27 -10.71
CA SER A 31 -0.60 11.05 -11.96
C SER A 31 -0.99 9.72 -12.57
N PHE A 32 -1.37 9.72 -13.85
CA PHE A 32 -1.73 8.51 -14.56
C PHE A 32 -1.11 8.53 -15.95
N PRO A 33 -0.24 7.56 -16.28
CA PRO A 33 0.26 6.53 -15.37
C PRO A 33 1.28 7.12 -14.38
N PRO A 34 1.48 6.49 -13.21
CA PRO A 34 2.50 6.96 -12.29
C PRO A 34 3.89 6.64 -12.84
N THR A 35 4.88 7.46 -12.48
CA THR A 35 6.26 7.20 -12.88
C THR A 35 6.84 6.07 -12.02
N ARG A 36 7.94 5.47 -12.50
CA ARG A 36 8.65 4.46 -11.76
C ARG A 36 9.17 5.00 -10.41
N ALA A 37 9.63 6.25 -10.40
CA ALA A 37 10.09 6.91 -9.18
C ALA A 37 8.96 7.08 -8.17
N GLN A 38 7.78 7.46 -8.64
CA GLN A 38 6.60 7.62 -7.78
C GLN A 38 6.18 6.29 -7.16
N THR A 39 6.09 5.24 -7.98
CA THR A 39 5.75 3.90 -7.50
C THR A 39 6.79 3.39 -6.50
N GLY A 40 8.07 3.62 -6.79
CA GLY A 40 9.15 3.24 -5.88
C GLY A 40 9.07 3.95 -4.54
N SER A 41 8.74 5.24 -4.54
CA SER A 41 8.58 6.02 -3.31
C SER A 41 7.42 5.48 -2.47
N VAL A 42 6.31 5.14 -3.12
CA VAL A 42 5.15 4.56 -2.45
C VAL A 42 5.50 3.20 -1.84
N LEU A 43 6.21 2.35 -2.57
CA LEU A 43 6.64 1.05 -2.06
C LEU A 43 7.51 1.18 -0.81
N ARG A 44 8.50 2.07 -0.85
CA ARG A 44 9.38 2.29 0.30
C ARG A 44 8.60 2.80 1.51
N ALA A 45 7.68 3.74 1.28
CA ALA A 45 6.86 4.29 2.35
C ALA A 45 5.92 3.24 2.93
N ALA A 46 5.33 2.39 2.08
CA ALA A 46 4.43 1.33 2.52
C ALA A 46 5.16 0.29 3.37
N HIS A 47 6.36 -0.14 2.96
CA HIS A 47 7.17 -1.06 3.75
C HIS A 47 7.53 -0.48 5.10
N ALA A 48 7.94 0.80 5.13
CA ALA A 48 8.28 1.47 6.39
C ALA A 48 7.07 1.57 7.30
N LEU A 49 5.92 1.91 6.74
CA LEU A 49 4.68 2.08 7.50
C LEU A 49 4.23 0.74 8.12
N ALA A 50 4.30 -0.34 7.35
CA ALA A 50 3.93 -1.66 7.84
C ALA A 50 4.82 -2.12 9.00
N ARG A 51 6.09 -1.71 9.01
CA ARG A 51 7.00 -2.01 10.11
C ARG A 51 6.74 -1.13 11.33
N LYS A 52 6.40 0.14 11.13
CA LYS A 52 6.16 1.09 12.21
C LYS A 52 4.82 0.89 12.89
N GLN A 53 3.79 0.52 12.11
CA GLN A 53 2.43 0.40 12.60
C GLN A 53 1.79 -0.92 12.15
N PRO A 54 2.32 -2.05 12.63
CA PRO A 54 1.84 -3.37 12.20
C PRO A 54 0.40 -3.68 12.61
N ASP A 55 -0.11 -2.98 13.62
CA ASP A 55 -1.49 -3.12 14.08
C ASP A 55 -2.49 -2.39 13.19
N LYS A 56 -2.02 -1.43 12.40
CA LYS A 56 -2.87 -0.65 11.50
C LYS A 56 -2.71 -1.02 10.04
N ILE A 57 -1.52 -1.45 9.65
CA ILE A 57 -1.16 -1.69 8.26
C ILE A 57 -0.49 -3.05 8.11
N ALA A 58 -0.93 -3.80 7.15
CA ALA A 58 -0.27 -5.05 6.77
C ALA A 58 -0.03 -5.04 5.27
N GLU A 59 0.94 -5.82 4.82
CA GLU A 59 1.29 -5.90 3.41
C GLU A 59 1.46 -7.35 2.97
N ILE A 60 1.22 -7.58 1.68
CA ILE A 60 1.57 -8.82 1.00
C ILE A 60 2.54 -8.45 -0.09
N SER A 61 3.70 -9.08 -0.11
CA SER A 61 4.72 -8.84 -1.12
C SER A 61 5.13 -10.19 -1.70
N GLY A 62 4.89 -10.36 -2.99
CA GLY A 62 5.26 -11.57 -3.71
C GLY A 62 6.34 -11.28 -4.74
N LYS A 63 6.49 -12.18 -5.69
CA LYS A 63 7.41 -11.99 -6.81
C LYS A 63 6.72 -11.15 -7.89
N GLY A 64 7.38 -10.10 -8.34
CA GLY A 64 6.86 -9.25 -9.41
C GLY A 64 6.09 -8.03 -8.90
N ARG A 65 5.86 -7.10 -9.80
CA ARG A 65 5.23 -5.81 -9.49
C ARG A 65 3.79 -5.93 -9.02
N ASP A 66 3.07 -6.88 -9.61
CA ASP A 66 1.63 -7.00 -9.39
C ASP A 66 1.28 -7.80 -8.14
N SER A 67 2.30 -8.23 -7.39
CA SER A 67 2.08 -9.02 -6.19
C SER A 67 2.20 -8.23 -4.89
N PHE A 68 2.35 -6.92 -4.98
CA PHE A 68 2.37 -6.08 -3.79
C PHE A 68 0.98 -5.51 -3.50
N TRP A 69 0.51 -5.74 -2.26
CA TRP A 69 -0.77 -5.21 -1.80
C TRP A 69 -0.62 -4.72 -0.36
N ILE A 70 -1.30 -3.66 -0.03
CA ILE A 70 -1.27 -3.08 1.31
C ILE A 70 -2.70 -2.71 1.74
N GLY A 71 -2.99 -2.88 3.02
CA GLY A 71 -4.29 -2.56 3.58
C GLY A 71 -4.31 -2.76 5.08
N ALA A 72 -5.49 -2.65 5.68
CA ALA A 72 -5.66 -2.97 7.09
C ALA A 72 -5.41 -4.46 7.30
N PRO A 73 -4.91 -4.87 8.49
CA PRO A 73 -4.56 -6.28 8.72
C PRO A 73 -5.70 -7.26 8.45
N HIS A 74 -6.93 -6.92 8.80
CA HIS A 74 -8.06 -7.81 8.55
C HIS A 74 -8.40 -7.93 7.06
N GLU A 75 -8.22 -6.86 6.30
CA GLU A 75 -8.44 -6.87 4.85
C GLU A 75 -7.36 -7.70 4.14
N ILE A 76 -6.12 -7.56 4.57
CA ILE A 76 -5.00 -8.34 4.02
C ILE A 76 -5.19 -9.83 4.33
N ALA A 77 -5.65 -10.17 5.53
CA ALA A 77 -5.91 -11.56 5.89
C ALA A 77 -6.98 -12.19 5.00
N LEU A 78 -8.06 -11.44 4.71
CA LEU A 78 -9.09 -11.90 3.79
C LEU A 78 -8.57 -12.06 2.38
N TYR A 79 -7.76 -11.11 1.92
CA TYR A 79 -7.17 -11.16 0.59
C TYR A 79 -6.28 -12.38 0.42
N ARG A 80 -5.50 -12.72 1.45
CA ARG A 80 -4.62 -13.90 1.41
C ARG A 80 -5.42 -15.19 1.22
N ARG A 81 -6.59 -15.28 1.78
CA ARG A 81 -7.45 -16.46 1.62
C ARG A 81 -7.89 -16.64 0.17
N TRP A 82 -8.04 -15.54 -0.56
CA TRP A 82 -8.50 -15.57 -1.95
C TRP A 82 -7.38 -15.88 -2.93
N VAL A 83 -6.15 -15.46 -2.66
CA VAL A 83 -5.03 -15.56 -3.61
C VAL A 83 -4.02 -16.65 -3.25
N CYS A 84 -4.11 -17.21 -2.06
CA CYS A 84 -3.25 -18.32 -1.63
C CYS A 84 -4.09 -19.62 -1.40
#